data_e425f95a4f835b23db016ad404ec20fa
#
_entry.id   e425f95a4f835b23db016ad404ec20fa
#
_cell.length_a   1.000
_cell.length_b   1.000
_cell.length_c   1.000
_cell.angle_alpha   90.00
_cell.angle_beta   90.00
_cell.angle_gamma   90.00
#
_symmetry.space_group_name_H-M   'P 1'
#
loop_
_entity.id
_entity.type
_entity.pdbx_description
1 polymer ?
#
loop_
_entity_poly.entity_id
_entity_poly.type
_entity_poly.pdbx_seq_one_letter_code
_entity_poly.pdbx_strand_id
1 'polypeptide(L)'
;MMSNDLFSKWLGIEIISIKKGYCKLSSTISKDMTNGFNLAHGGICYSLADSCFAFTANSLGKISLTKSAEISYLKKVELNDTIFAECKQNQKNSNVFAVNVFNQKKEEIALFKGIAHFTNKDWL
;
A
#
# COMPACT_ATOMS: atom_id res chain seq x y z
N MET A 1 12.92 -5.78 4.89
CA MET A 1 11.59 -5.46 5.44
C MET A 1 10.59 -6.57 5.20
N MET A 2 10.39 -7.00 3.96
CA MET A 2 9.41 -8.06 3.65
C MET A 2 9.68 -9.36 4.42
N SER A 3 10.94 -9.74 4.61
CA SER A 3 11.27 -10.99 5.30
C SER A 3 10.76 -11.04 6.74
N ASN A 4 10.61 -9.87 7.39
CA ASN A 4 10.13 -9.77 8.76
C ASN A 4 8.68 -9.29 8.85
N ASP A 5 8.06 -8.99 7.72
CA ASP A 5 6.69 -8.46 7.68
C ASP A 5 5.70 -9.60 7.43
N LEU A 6 5.29 -10.24 8.51
CA LEU A 6 4.41 -11.40 8.45
C LEU A 6 3.04 -11.06 7.88
N PHE A 7 2.54 -9.86 8.16
CA PHE A 7 1.23 -9.43 7.66
C PHE A 7 1.24 -9.27 6.14
N SER A 8 2.27 -8.64 5.60
CA SER A 8 2.41 -8.49 4.15
C SER A 8 2.56 -9.84 3.46
N LYS A 9 3.25 -10.79 4.09
CA LYS A 9 3.35 -12.15 3.58
C LYS A 9 1.98 -12.83 3.56
N TRP A 10 1.20 -12.66 4.62
CA TRP A 10 -0.15 -13.23 4.68
C TRP A 10 -1.05 -12.65 3.58
N LEU A 11 -0.94 -11.36 3.31
CA LEU A 11 -1.68 -10.72 2.22
C LEU A 11 -1.24 -11.19 0.84
N GLY A 12 -0.12 -11.91 0.74
CA GLY A 12 0.42 -12.32 -0.55
C GLY A 12 0.90 -11.14 -1.38
N ILE A 13 1.46 -10.13 -0.72
CA ILE A 13 1.97 -8.94 -1.40
C ILE A 13 3.19 -9.32 -2.24
N GLU A 14 3.14 -8.94 -3.53
CA GLU A 14 4.27 -9.04 -4.43
C GLU A 14 4.83 -7.66 -4.73
N ILE A 15 6.15 -7.53 -4.65
CA ILE A 15 6.82 -6.28 -4.99
C ILE A 15 7.03 -6.26 -6.50
N ILE A 16 6.34 -5.34 -7.19
CA ILE A 16 6.49 -5.18 -8.62
C ILE A 16 7.73 -4.33 -8.92
N SER A 17 7.89 -3.23 -8.19
CA SER A 17 9.03 -2.35 -8.36
C SER A 17 9.21 -1.52 -7.11
N ILE A 18 10.46 -1.34 -6.68
CA ILE A 18 10.79 -0.46 -5.56
C ILE A 18 12.11 0.24 -5.85
N LYS A 19 12.14 1.54 -5.61
CA LYS A 19 13.34 2.36 -5.69
C LYS A 19 13.15 3.56 -4.79
N LYS A 20 14.19 4.38 -4.63
CA LYS A 20 14.10 5.53 -3.74
C LYS A 20 12.93 6.43 -4.12
N GLY A 21 12.01 6.63 -3.19
CA GLY A 21 10.84 7.48 -3.39
C GLY A 21 9.74 6.89 -4.27
N TYR A 22 9.78 5.58 -4.56
CA TYR A 22 8.79 4.91 -5.40
C TYR A 22 8.58 3.47 -4.98
N CYS A 23 7.33 3.03 -5.00
CA CYS A 23 7.00 1.62 -4.78
C CYS A 23 5.73 1.24 -5.53
N LYS A 24 5.71 0.05 -6.08
CA LYS A 24 4.51 -0.55 -6.66
C LYS A 24 4.41 -1.99 -6.16
N LEU A 25 3.27 -2.30 -5.55
CA LEU A 25 2.96 -3.62 -4.99
C LEU A 25 1.70 -4.17 -5.64
N SER A 26 1.52 -5.48 -5.54
CA SER A 26 0.28 -6.12 -5.95
C SER A 26 -0.15 -7.19 -4.96
N SER A 27 -1.43 -7.53 -4.99
CA SER A 27 -2.00 -8.64 -4.25
C SER A 27 -3.22 -9.15 -4.99
N THR A 28 -3.39 -10.47 -5.04
CA THR A 28 -4.57 -11.09 -5.63
C THR A 28 -5.54 -11.45 -4.50
N ILE A 29 -6.80 -11.13 -4.70
CA ILE A 29 -7.83 -11.31 -3.67
C ILE A 29 -8.19 -12.79 -3.56
N SER A 30 -7.86 -13.39 -2.43
CA SER A 30 -8.23 -14.75 -2.10
C SER A 30 -9.54 -14.77 -1.33
N LYS A 31 -10.12 -15.96 -1.19
CA LYS A 31 -11.40 -16.15 -0.51
C LYS A 31 -11.36 -15.62 0.93
N ASP A 32 -10.25 -15.79 1.63
CA ASP A 32 -10.10 -15.36 3.02
C ASP A 32 -10.13 -13.84 3.18
N MET A 33 -9.97 -13.11 2.10
CA MET A 33 -9.96 -11.63 2.10
C MET A 33 -11.33 -11.06 1.80
N THR A 34 -12.34 -11.90 1.57
CA THR A 34 -13.67 -11.42 1.21
C THR A 34 -14.59 -11.30 2.42
N ASN A 35 -15.59 -10.45 2.29
CA ASN A 35 -16.67 -10.31 3.27
C ASN A 35 -17.82 -11.26 2.90
N GLY A 36 -18.96 -11.13 3.60
CA GLY A 36 -20.12 -11.98 3.36
C GLY A 36 -20.78 -11.84 1.98
N PHE A 37 -20.34 -10.88 1.17
CA PHE A 37 -20.88 -10.63 -0.16
C PHE A 37 -19.91 -11.03 -1.28
N ASN A 38 -18.86 -11.78 -0.97
CA ASN A 38 -17.79 -12.16 -1.89
C ASN A 38 -17.02 -10.96 -2.47
N LEU A 39 -17.02 -9.85 -1.75
CA LEU A 39 -16.24 -8.67 -2.09
C LEU A 39 -15.05 -8.58 -1.15
N ALA A 40 -13.93 -8.06 -1.63
CA ALA A 40 -12.77 -7.84 -0.79
C ALA A 40 -13.14 -6.92 0.36
N HIS A 41 -12.71 -7.29 1.57
CA HIS A 41 -12.87 -6.41 2.72
C HIS A 41 -12.07 -5.13 2.48
N GLY A 42 -12.67 -3.98 2.85
CA GLY A 42 -12.00 -2.68 2.66
C GLY A 42 -10.62 -2.60 3.32
N GLY A 43 -10.43 -3.33 4.40
CA GLY A 43 -9.13 -3.40 5.07
C GLY A 43 -8.02 -3.99 4.20
N ILE A 44 -8.35 -4.79 3.19
CA ILE A 44 -7.34 -5.34 2.28
C ILE A 44 -6.74 -4.24 1.40
N CYS A 45 -7.59 -3.41 0.78
CA CYS A 45 -7.09 -2.28 0.00
C CYS A 45 -6.30 -1.30 0.87
N TYR A 46 -6.79 -1.04 2.07
CA TYR A 46 -6.11 -0.17 3.02
C TYR A 46 -4.72 -0.72 3.37
N SER A 47 -4.64 -2.02 3.68
CA SER A 47 -3.38 -2.64 4.09
C SER A 47 -2.36 -2.67 2.97
N LEU A 48 -2.80 -2.94 1.74
CA LEU A 48 -1.91 -2.89 0.57
C LEU A 48 -1.37 -1.47 0.36
N ALA A 49 -2.25 -0.48 0.44
CA ALA A 49 -1.88 0.92 0.28
C ALA A 49 -0.93 1.38 1.39
N ASP A 50 -1.22 0.98 2.63
CA ASP A 50 -0.38 1.34 3.78
C ASP A 50 1.01 0.72 3.67
N SER A 51 1.11 -0.53 3.23
CA SER A 51 2.40 -1.17 2.99
C SER A 51 3.18 -0.47 1.88
N CYS A 52 2.50 -0.08 0.81
CA CYS A 52 3.12 0.66 -0.29
C CYS A 52 3.65 2.02 0.18
N PHE A 53 2.86 2.72 0.94
CA PHE A 53 3.24 3.98 1.57
C PHE A 53 4.47 3.80 2.47
N ALA A 54 4.45 2.78 3.33
CA ALA A 54 5.56 2.52 4.25
C ALA A 54 6.85 2.20 3.50
N PHE A 55 6.79 1.36 2.47
CA PHE A 55 7.97 1.03 1.68
C PHE A 55 8.54 2.25 0.97
N THR A 56 7.65 3.09 0.41
CA THR A 56 8.09 4.31 -0.26
C THR A 56 8.76 5.27 0.71
N ALA A 57 8.14 5.51 1.86
CA ALA A 57 8.68 6.43 2.86
C ALA A 57 10.02 5.93 3.41
N ASN A 58 10.10 4.64 3.74
CA ASN A 58 11.33 4.07 4.29
C ASN A 58 12.46 4.01 3.25
N SER A 59 12.12 3.96 1.96
CA SER A 59 13.13 3.94 0.90
C SER A 59 13.98 5.23 0.86
N LEU A 60 13.52 6.27 1.55
CA LEU A 60 14.23 7.55 1.62
C LEU A 60 15.39 7.54 2.61
N GLY A 61 15.59 6.44 3.35
CA GLY A 61 16.77 6.24 4.18
C GLY A 61 16.57 6.31 5.69
N LYS A 62 15.43 6.82 6.14
CA LYS A 62 15.10 6.86 7.57
C LYS A 62 13.89 5.99 7.86
N ILE A 63 13.86 5.39 9.03
CA ILE A 63 12.69 4.64 9.46
C ILE A 63 11.55 5.62 9.64
N SER A 64 10.41 5.34 9.00
CA SER A 64 9.21 6.15 9.13
C SER A 64 8.10 5.34 9.79
N LEU A 65 7.24 6.07 10.49
CA LEU A 65 6.03 5.52 11.11
C LEU A 65 4.85 6.28 10.54
N THR A 66 3.72 5.61 10.39
CA THR A 66 2.49 6.26 9.94
C THR A 66 1.96 7.13 11.07
N LYS A 67 1.85 8.43 10.82
CA LYS A 67 1.28 9.38 11.76
C LYS A 67 -0.22 9.46 11.63
N SER A 68 -0.71 9.52 10.39
CA SER A 68 -2.13 9.48 10.08
C SER A 68 -2.32 8.97 8.67
N ALA A 69 -3.53 8.46 8.40
CA ALA A 69 -3.87 7.94 7.09
C ALA A 69 -5.36 8.07 6.85
N GLU A 70 -5.73 8.30 5.60
CA GLU A 70 -7.12 8.28 5.18
C GLU A 70 -7.23 7.55 3.84
N ILE A 71 -8.38 6.95 3.59
CA ILE A 71 -8.64 6.23 2.35
C ILE A 71 -10.05 6.51 1.87
N SER A 72 -10.20 6.66 0.56
CA SER A 72 -11.49 6.77 -0.10
C SER A 72 -11.65 5.57 -1.01
N TYR A 73 -12.76 4.85 -0.86
CA TYR A 73 -13.07 3.68 -1.67
C TYR A 73 -13.95 4.11 -2.84
N LEU A 74 -13.48 3.87 -4.05
CA LEU A 74 -14.14 4.33 -5.28
C LEU A 74 -14.91 3.23 -5.99
N LYS A 75 -14.42 2.00 -5.94
CA LYS A 75 -15.04 0.83 -6.57
C LYS A 75 -14.88 -0.40 -5.72
N LYS A 76 -15.81 -1.34 -5.87
CA LYS A 76 -15.72 -2.65 -5.20
C LYS A 76 -14.61 -3.49 -5.82
N VAL A 77 -14.06 -4.40 -5.03
CA VAL A 77 -13.06 -5.37 -5.47
C VAL A 77 -13.63 -6.75 -5.23
N GLU A 78 -13.56 -7.59 -6.25
CA GLU A 78 -14.14 -8.91 -6.20
C GLU A 78 -13.10 -9.99 -5.99
N LEU A 79 -13.58 -11.20 -5.61
CA LEU A 79 -12.74 -12.37 -5.50
C LEU A 79 -11.98 -12.59 -6.81
N ASN A 80 -10.70 -12.95 -6.69
CA ASN A 80 -9.78 -13.19 -7.80
C ASN A 80 -9.29 -11.94 -8.54
N ASP A 81 -9.77 -10.74 -8.18
CA ASP A 81 -9.19 -9.52 -8.72
C ASP A 81 -7.74 -9.41 -8.23
N THR A 82 -6.87 -8.87 -9.09
CA THR A 82 -5.53 -8.46 -8.70
C THR A 82 -5.53 -6.95 -8.53
N ILE A 83 -5.14 -6.50 -7.35
CA ILE A 83 -5.06 -5.07 -7.07
C ILE A 83 -3.60 -4.63 -6.96
N PHE A 84 -3.36 -3.41 -7.39
CA PHE A 84 -2.04 -2.80 -7.40
C PHE A 84 -2.08 -1.51 -6.60
N ALA A 85 -1.04 -1.27 -5.83
CA ALA A 85 -0.86 0.01 -5.15
C ALA A 85 0.44 0.64 -5.66
N GLU A 86 0.36 1.90 -6.01
CA GLU A 86 1.52 2.64 -6.51
C GLU A 86 1.65 3.95 -5.74
N CYS A 87 2.86 4.20 -5.26
CA CYS A 87 3.18 5.40 -4.52
C CYS A 87 4.50 5.97 -5.02
N LYS A 88 4.55 7.28 -5.23
CA LYS A 88 5.82 7.96 -5.49
C LYS A 88 5.85 9.28 -4.76
N GLN A 89 7.04 9.66 -4.33
CA GLN A 89 7.25 10.94 -3.67
C GLN A 89 7.08 12.06 -4.68
N ASN A 90 6.05 12.88 -4.48
CA ASN A 90 5.75 13.99 -5.39
C ASN A 90 6.56 15.25 -5.08
N GLN A 91 6.85 15.47 -3.80
CA GLN A 91 7.59 16.64 -3.34
C GLN A 91 8.75 16.20 -2.45
N LYS A 92 9.93 16.69 -2.76
CA LYS A 92 11.11 16.44 -1.94
C LYS A 92 10.87 16.96 -0.53
N ASN A 93 11.24 16.18 0.47
CA ASN A 93 11.11 16.49 1.91
C ASN A 93 9.66 16.60 2.40
N SER A 94 8.69 16.16 1.59
CA SER A 94 7.30 16.08 2.05
C SER A 94 7.09 14.89 2.98
N ASN A 95 6.23 15.07 3.97
CA ASN A 95 5.77 13.98 4.84
C ASN A 95 4.46 13.37 4.35
N VAL A 96 3.87 13.93 3.29
CA VAL A 96 2.58 13.48 2.77
C VAL A 96 2.80 12.66 1.52
N PHE A 97 2.20 11.47 1.50
CA PHE A 97 2.30 10.53 0.37
C PHE A 97 0.91 10.12 -0.05
N ALA A 98 0.69 10.08 -1.36
CA ALA A 98 -0.55 9.59 -1.95
C ALA A 98 -0.28 8.24 -2.61
N VAL A 99 -1.19 7.29 -2.41
CA VAL A 99 -1.12 5.96 -3.01
C VAL A 99 -2.38 5.76 -3.83
N ASN A 100 -2.19 5.41 -5.10
CA ASN A 100 -3.29 5.03 -5.98
C ASN A 100 -3.42 3.51 -5.97
N VAL A 101 -4.64 3.02 -5.78
CA VAL A 101 -4.94 1.59 -5.84
C VAL A 101 -5.84 1.34 -7.04
N PHE A 102 -5.46 0.39 -7.87
CA PHE A 102 -6.20 0.08 -9.09
C PHE A 102 -6.22 -1.44 -9.32
N ASN A 103 -7.17 -1.89 -10.15
CA ASN A 103 -7.30 -3.32 -10.44
C ASN A 103 -6.55 -3.70 -11.72
N GLN A 104 -6.69 -4.96 -12.15
CA GLN A 104 -6.03 -5.48 -13.37
C GLN A 104 -6.53 -4.80 -14.65
N LYS A 105 -7.70 -4.16 -14.59
CA LYS A 105 -8.27 -3.40 -15.72
C LYS A 105 -7.83 -1.94 -15.70
N LYS A 106 -6.96 -1.58 -14.77
CA LYS A 106 -6.50 -0.20 -14.54
C LYS A 106 -7.59 0.74 -14.07
N GLU A 107 -8.67 0.19 -13.53
CA GLU A 107 -9.72 0.99 -12.91
C GLU A 107 -9.27 1.42 -11.53
N GLU A 108 -9.44 2.70 -11.20
CA GLU A 108 -9.07 3.23 -9.89
C GLU A 108 -10.08 2.74 -8.85
N ILE A 109 -9.56 2.06 -7.82
CA ILE A 109 -10.38 1.42 -6.79
C ILE A 109 -10.41 2.24 -5.53
N ALA A 110 -9.28 2.82 -5.16
CA ALA A 110 -9.16 3.57 -3.92
C ALA A 110 -8.05 4.60 -4.02
N LEU A 111 -8.18 5.64 -3.23
CA LEU A 111 -7.15 6.65 -3.04
C LEU A 111 -6.79 6.68 -1.56
N PHE A 112 -5.51 6.57 -1.28
CA PHE A 112 -4.97 6.57 0.07
C PHE A 112 -4.03 7.76 0.23
N LYS A 113 -4.09 8.39 1.39
CA LYS A 113 -3.18 9.48 1.72
C LYS A 113 -2.61 9.24 3.11
N GLY A 114 -1.30 9.18 3.21
CA GLY A 114 -0.61 8.95 4.45
C GLY A 114 0.28 10.11 4.83
N ILE A 115 0.39 10.36 6.12
CA ILE A 115 1.35 11.32 6.68
C ILE A 115 2.36 10.52 7.49
N ALA A 116 3.63 10.65 7.13
CA ALA A 116 4.72 9.94 7.75
C ALA A 116 5.37 10.76 8.84
N HIS A 117 5.80 10.07 9.88
CA HIS A 117 6.73 10.62 10.86
C HIS A 117 8.08 9.95 10.65
N PHE A 118 9.07 10.71 10.23
CA PHE A 118 10.42 10.20 10.03
C PHE A 118 11.18 10.24 11.34
N THR A 119 11.76 9.10 11.72
CA THR A 119 12.59 9.01 12.91
C THR A 119 14.02 9.42 12.55
N ASN A 120 14.87 9.55 13.58
CA ASN A 120 16.30 9.80 13.37
C ASN A 120 17.09 8.52 13.09
N LYS A 121 16.43 7.37 13.11
CA LYS A 121 17.08 6.08 12.88
C LYS A 121 17.16 5.78 11.39
N ASP A 122 18.32 5.28 10.97
CA ASP A 122 18.48 4.85 9.58
C ASP A 122 17.70 3.56 9.32
N TRP A 123 17.24 3.40 8.09
CA TRP A 123 16.47 2.26 7.64
C TRP A 123 17.23 0.94 7.72
N LEU A 124 18.52 0.92 7.52
CA LEU A 124 19.34 -0.29 7.44
C LEU A 124 19.66 -0.91 8.81
#